data_625345d5ca7cbae53c3190d5b70ee1a6
#
_entry.id   625345d5ca7cbae53c3190d5b70ee1a6
#
_cell.length_a   1.000
_cell.length_b   1.000
_cell.length_c   1.000
_cell.angle_alpha   90.00
_cell.angle_beta   90.00
_cell.angle_gamma   90.00
#
_symmetry.space_group_name_H-M   'P 1'
#
loop_
_entity.id
_entity.type
_entity.pdbx_description
1 polymer ?
#
loop_
_entity_poly.entity_id
_entity_poly.type
_entity_poly.pdbx_seq_one_letter_code
_entity_poly.pdbx_strand_id
1 'polypeptide(L)'
;MLCPGTLFKYAPQFDDLLVKLGKKIGKCQFVFFRQHPKWASILRARLEDSFKKAHLRADDYVVFIPWLNIADFYGLMQKADVFLDTAPFSGFNTAMQAIDCALPIVTKEGQFMRGRLASGILKRIALPELVTQTDDEYISLVARLVQEKNYCDQIRQQIIDSRNILYSDLQPIRTLEEFLINQLR
;
A
#
# COMPACT_ATOMS: atom_id res chain seq x y z
N MET A 1 3.55 -7.85 -6.33
CA MET A 1 3.24 -6.72 -5.43
C MET A 1 2.05 -5.95 -5.97
N LEU A 2 1.12 -5.54 -5.14
CA LEU A 2 -0.06 -4.78 -5.55
C LEU A 2 0.13 -3.28 -5.37
N CYS A 3 -0.30 -2.52 -6.40
CA CYS A 3 -0.40 -1.08 -6.42
C CYS A 3 -1.88 -0.68 -6.58
N PRO A 4 -2.74 -0.88 -5.55
CA PRO A 4 -4.18 -0.80 -5.70
C PRO A 4 -4.74 0.62 -5.53
N GLY A 5 -3.87 1.59 -5.35
CA GLY A 5 -4.24 3.00 -5.29
C GLY A 5 -4.88 3.47 -6.60
N THR A 6 -5.79 4.45 -6.50
CA THR A 6 -6.30 5.15 -7.67
C THR A 6 -5.14 5.79 -8.43
N LEU A 7 -5.10 5.66 -9.77
CA LEU A 7 -3.93 5.98 -10.57
C LEU A 7 -3.42 7.43 -10.43
N PHE A 8 -4.29 8.39 -10.13
CA PHE A 8 -3.89 9.79 -9.89
C PHE A 8 -3.17 10.02 -8.53
N LYS A 9 -3.17 9.03 -7.63
CA LYS A 9 -2.42 9.11 -6.37
C LYS A 9 -0.92 8.83 -6.53
N TYR A 10 -0.52 8.22 -7.65
CA TYR A 10 0.88 7.91 -7.93
C TYR A 10 1.60 9.17 -8.42
N ALA A 11 2.23 9.88 -7.49
CA ALA A 11 3.05 11.04 -7.80
C ALA A 11 4.34 10.62 -8.53
N PRO A 12 4.98 11.51 -9.34
CA PRO A 12 6.21 11.18 -10.07
C PRO A 12 7.35 10.64 -9.20
N GLN A 13 7.44 11.07 -7.95
CA GLN A 13 8.44 10.58 -6.99
C GLN A 13 8.28 9.08 -6.68
N PHE A 14 7.07 8.55 -6.84
CA PHE A 14 6.80 7.12 -6.65
C PHE A 14 7.36 6.26 -7.78
N ASP A 15 7.56 6.82 -8.97
CA ASP A 15 8.11 6.10 -10.11
C ASP A 15 9.55 5.67 -9.85
N ASP A 16 10.37 6.56 -9.29
CA ASP A 16 11.77 6.25 -8.92
C ASP A 16 11.85 5.18 -7.82
N LEU A 17 10.89 5.19 -6.90
CA LEU A 17 10.79 4.17 -5.86
C LEU A 17 10.51 2.78 -6.47
N LEU A 18 9.60 2.68 -7.44
CA LEU A 18 9.33 1.42 -8.15
C LEU A 18 10.54 0.94 -8.95
N VAL A 19 11.26 1.84 -9.60
CA VAL A 19 12.51 1.52 -10.31
C VAL A 19 13.56 0.95 -9.35
N LYS A 20 13.77 1.60 -8.20
CA LYS A 20 14.70 1.13 -7.17
C LYS A 20 14.29 -0.23 -6.60
N LEU A 21 12.99 -0.45 -6.36
CA LEU A 21 12.45 -1.75 -5.96
C LEU A 21 12.73 -2.83 -7.01
N GLY A 22 12.45 -2.55 -8.28
CA GLY A 22 12.74 -3.49 -9.38
C GLY A 22 14.22 -3.87 -9.46
N LYS A 23 15.13 -2.90 -9.29
CA LYS A 23 16.57 -3.16 -9.23
C LYS A 23 16.97 -4.02 -8.02
N LYS A 24 16.38 -3.75 -6.85
CA LYS A 24 16.75 -4.44 -5.61
C LYS A 24 16.21 -5.87 -5.54
N ILE A 25 14.96 -6.08 -5.99
CA ILE A 25 14.28 -7.36 -5.91
C ILE A 25 14.61 -8.25 -7.12
N GLY A 26 14.86 -7.65 -8.28
CA GLY A 26 15.05 -8.35 -9.53
C GLY A 26 13.71 -8.76 -10.15
N LYS A 27 13.46 -10.06 -10.31
CA LYS A 27 12.23 -10.56 -10.94
C LYS A 27 11.01 -10.31 -10.05
N CYS A 28 10.21 -9.28 -10.39
CA CYS A 28 8.99 -8.94 -9.67
C CYS A 28 7.98 -8.23 -10.59
N GLN A 29 6.73 -8.13 -10.14
CA GLN A 29 5.67 -7.42 -10.88
C GLN A 29 4.96 -6.41 -9.98
N PHE A 30 4.77 -5.19 -10.47
CA PHE A 30 3.93 -4.13 -9.92
C PHE A 30 2.60 -4.15 -10.65
N VAL A 31 1.53 -4.56 -9.97
CA VAL A 31 0.20 -4.72 -10.56
C VAL A 31 -0.66 -3.52 -10.27
N PHE A 32 -1.06 -2.81 -11.32
CA PHE A 32 -1.95 -1.65 -11.30
C PHE A 32 -3.31 -1.99 -11.90
N PHE A 33 -4.34 -1.21 -11.54
CA PHE A 33 -5.71 -1.39 -12.03
C PHE A 33 -6.09 -0.30 -13.01
N ARG A 34 -6.58 -0.66 -14.21
CA ARG A 34 -7.08 0.28 -15.22
C ARG A 34 -8.48 0.77 -14.86
N GLN A 35 -8.59 1.73 -13.96
CA GLN A 35 -9.87 2.38 -13.66
C GLN A 35 -10.36 3.26 -14.81
N HIS A 36 -9.44 4.01 -15.42
CA HIS A 36 -9.72 4.94 -16.51
C HIS A 36 -8.60 4.89 -17.54
N PRO A 37 -8.91 4.67 -18.85
CA PRO A 37 -7.89 4.50 -19.91
C PRO A 37 -6.88 5.64 -19.96
N LYS A 38 -7.34 6.90 -19.88
CA LYS A 38 -6.48 8.10 -19.92
C LYS A 38 -5.46 8.11 -18.77
N TRP A 39 -5.89 7.83 -17.54
CA TRP A 39 -4.96 7.82 -16.40
C TRP A 39 -3.98 6.67 -16.47
N ALA A 40 -4.43 5.51 -16.95
CA ALA A 40 -3.56 4.35 -17.16
C ALA A 40 -2.47 4.62 -18.19
N SER A 41 -2.82 5.27 -19.34
CA SER A 41 -1.83 5.61 -20.36
C SER A 41 -0.81 6.64 -19.89
N ILE A 42 -1.25 7.65 -19.12
CA ILE A 42 -0.35 8.66 -18.54
C ILE A 42 0.64 8.03 -17.58
N LEU A 43 0.15 7.21 -16.63
CA LEU A 43 1.02 6.54 -15.66
C LEU A 43 1.97 5.56 -16.36
N ARG A 44 1.48 4.77 -17.33
CA ARG A 44 2.30 3.84 -18.11
C ARG A 44 3.45 4.55 -18.80
N ALA A 45 3.16 5.62 -19.55
CA ALA A 45 4.20 6.37 -20.27
C ALA A 45 5.26 6.95 -19.32
N ARG A 46 4.84 7.42 -18.15
CA ARG A 46 5.75 7.96 -17.12
C ARG A 46 6.64 6.86 -16.52
N LEU A 47 6.07 5.68 -16.22
CA LEU A 47 6.83 4.53 -15.74
C LEU A 47 7.78 4.00 -16.80
N GLU A 48 7.36 3.90 -18.07
CA GLU A 48 8.23 3.51 -19.19
C GLU A 48 9.46 4.41 -19.29
N ASP A 49 9.28 5.74 -19.20
CA ASP A 49 10.39 6.70 -19.20
C ASP A 49 11.32 6.51 -17.99
N SER A 50 10.77 6.35 -16.78
CA SER A 50 11.55 6.16 -15.55
C SER A 50 12.36 4.85 -15.57
N PHE A 51 11.74 3.74 -15.99
CA PHE A 51 12.44 2.46 -16.12
C PHE A 51 13.51 2.51 -17.21
N LYS A 52 13.21 3.14 -18.36
CA LYS A 52 14.16 3.32 -19.47
C LYS A 52 15.40 4.12 -19.02
N LYS A 53 15.24 5.21 -18.29
CA LYS A 53 16.35 5.99 -17.70
C LYS A 53 17.24 5.16 -16.78
N ALA A 54 16.67 4.15 -16.18
CA ALA A 54 17.37 3.20 -15.30
C ALA A 54 17.96 1.98 -16.02
N HIS A 55 17.89 1.94 -17.38
CA HIS A 55 18.26 0.82 -18.23
C HIS A 55 17.47 -0.47 -17.98
N LEU A 56 16.20 -0.33 -17.61
CA LEU A 56 15.25 -1.42 -17.41
C LEU A 56 14.10 -1.31 -18.42
N ARG A 57 13.45 -2.43 -18.72
CA ARG A 57 12.23 -2.48 -19.52
C ARG A 57 11.02 -2.49 -18.59
N ALA A 58 10.16 -1.49 -18.69
CA ALA A 58 8.96 -1.40 -17.84
C ALA A 58 8.05 -2.64 -17.97
N ASP A 59 7.93 -3.21 -19.16
CA ASP A 59 7.09 -4.39 -19.42
C ASP A 59 7.51 -5.63 -18.64
N ASP A 60 8.76 -5.70 -18.19
CA ASP A 60 9.24 -6.81 -17.36
C ASP A 60 8.75 -6.69 -15.90
N TYR A 61 8.31 -5.50 -15.49
CA TYR A 61 7.97 -5.16 -14.10
C TYR A 61 6.54 -4.65 -13.92
N VAL A 62 5.97 -3.94 -14.88
CA VAL A 62 4.72 -3.20 -14.72
C VAL A 62 3.58 -3.86 -15.47
N VAL A 63 2.54 -4.21 -14.74
CA VAL A 63 1.33 -4.85 -15.28
C VAL A 63 0.11 -4.00 -14.97
N PHE A 64 -0.68 -3.67 -15.99
CA PHE A 64 -1.98 -3.02 -15.83
C PHE A 64 -3.09 -4.04 -16.15
N ILE A 65 -3.83 -4.43 -15.13
CA ILE A 65 -4.98 -5.33 -15.27
C ILE A 65 -6.30 -4.56 -15.38
N PRO A 66 -7.36 -5.14 -15.97
CA PRO A 66 -8.69 -4.55 -15.93
C PRO A 66 -9.17 -4.31 -14.50
N TRP A 67 -10.18 -3.45 -14.36
CA TRP A 67 -10.89 -3.32 -13.10
C TRP A 67 -11.58 -4.64 -12.74
N LEU A 68 -11.42 -5.08 -11.50
CA LEU A 68 -11.95 -6.35 -11.02
C LEU A 68 -13.27 -6.13 -10.25
N ASN A 69 -14.14 -7.12 -10.23
CA ASN A 69 -15.21 -7.19 -9.25
C ASN A 69 -14.63 -7.44 -7.85
N ILE A 70 -15.45 -7.34 -6.82
CA ILE A 70 -14.99 -7.40 -5.44
C ILE A 70 -14.38 -8.75 -5.07
N ALA A 71 -14.97 -9.86 -5.55
CA ALA A 71 -14.49 -11.21 -5.25
C ALA A 71 -13.10 -11.47 -5.86
N ASP A 72 -12.92 -11.11 -7.13
CA ASP A 72 -11.63 -11.25 -7.82
C ASP A 72 -10.56 -10.33 -7.23
N PHE A 73 -10.95 -9.14 -6.79
CA PHE A 73 -10.04 -8.20 -6.12
C PHE A 73 -9.52 -8.77 -4.79
N TYR A 74 -10.41 -9.32 -3.95
CA TYR A 74 -10.00 -10.01 -2.72
C TYR A 74 -9.17 -11.25 -3.01
N GLY A 75 -9.54 -12.04 -4.01
CA GLY A 75 -8.75 -13.21 -4.43
C GLY A 75 -7.33 -12.84 -4.88
N LEU A 76 -7.17 -11.70 -5.57
CA LEU A 76 -5.86 -11.19 -5.95
C LEU A 76 -5.05 -10.69 -4.73
N MET A 77 -5.70 -9.99 -3.78
CA MET A 77 -5.05 -9.55 -2.54
C MET A 77 -4.53 -10.73 -1.72
N GLN A 78 -5.28 -11.82 -1.62
CA GLN A 78 -4.85 -13.03 -0.90
C GLN A 78 -3.61 -13.70 -1.51
N LYS A 79 -3.42 -13.54 -2.83
CA LYS A 79 -2.29 -14.13 -3.58
C LYS A 79 -1.08 -13.21 -3.70
N ALA A 80 -1.25 -11.93 -3.43
CA ALA A 80 -0.16 -10.97 -3.53
C ALA A 80 0.82 -11.11 -2.35
N ASP A 81 2.08 -10.70 -2.55
CA ASP A 81 3.11 -10.73 -1.51
C ASP A 81 2.99 -9.52 -0.60
N VAL A 82 2.82 -8.32 -1.17
CA VAL A 82 2.79 -7.06 -0.45
C VAL A 82 1.93 -6.02 -1.17
N PHE A 83 1.24 -5.19 -0.39
CA PHE A 83 0.53 -3.99 -0.82
C PHE A 83 1.49 -2.79 -0.70
N LEU A 84 1.72 -2.11 -1.81
CA LEU A 84 2.51 -0.88 -1.88
C LEU A 84 1.60 0.33 -1.69
N ASP A 85 1.63 0.91 -0.49
CA ASP A 85 0.84 2.12 -0.24
C ASP A 85 1.46 3.36 -0.90
N THR A 86 0.60 4.21 -1.44
CA THR A 86 1.01 5.38 -2.21
C THR A 86 1.37 6.59 -1.32
N ALA A 87 2.49 7.22 -1.61
CA ALA A 87 2.88 8.50 -1.03
C ALA A 87 2.79 9.61 -2.12
N PRO A 88 2.31 10.80 -1.78
CA PRO A 88 1.93 11.33 -0.46
C PRO A 88 0.46 11.12 -0.09
N PHE A 89 -0.30 10.33 -0.85
CA PHE A 89 -1.73 10.10 -0.63
C PHE A 89 -2.00 8.61 -0.36
N SER A 90 -2.05 8.25 0.90
CA SER A 90 -2.25 6.88 1.40
C SER A 90 -3.63 6.31 1.05
N GLY A 91 -3.73 4.99 0.96
CA GLY A 91 -4.99 4.25 0.87
C GLY A 91 -5.68 4.16 2.23
N PHE A 92 -7.03 4.16 2.24
CA PHE A 92 -7.83 3.85 3.42
C PHE A 92 -8.66 2.59 3.20
N ASN A 93 -9.70 2.64 2.38
CA ASN A 93 -10.57 1.47 2.13
C ASN A 93 -9.78 0.29 1.57
N THR A 94 -8.88 0.52 0.61
CA THR A 94 -8.05 -0.54 0.04
C THR A 94 -7.05 -1.10 1.06
N ALA A 95 -6.56 -0.27 2.00
CA ALA A 95 -5.71 -0.75 3.08
C ALA A 95 -6.49 -1.63 4.06
N MET A 96 -7.73 -1.25 4.43
CA MET A 96 -8.61 -2.09 5.25
C MET A 96 -8.88 -3.45 4.58
N GLN A 97 -9.18 -3.45 3.27
CA GLN A 97 -9.36 -4.67 2.50
C GLN A 97 -8.11 -5.55 2.44
N ALA A 98 -6.92 -4.94 2.37
CA ALA A 98 -5.65 -5.67 2.44
C ALA A 98 -5.46 -6.33 3.82
N ILE A 99 -5.80 -5.62 4.90
CA ILE A 99 -5.77 -6.19 6.25
C ILE A 99 -6.75 -7.37 6.38
N ASP A 100 -7.95 -7.28 5.79
CA ASP A 100 -8.91 -8.40 5.75
C ASP A 100 -8.33 -9.64 5.05
N CYS A 101 -7.51 -9.42 4.03
CA CYS A 101 -6.83 -10.48 3.29
C CYS A 101 -5.52 -10.94 3.94
N ALA A 102 -5.17 -10.43 5.12
CA ALA A 102 -3.86 -10.63 5.74
C ALA A 102 -2.68 -10.28 4.82
N LEU A 103 -2.86 -9.31 3.92
CA LEU A 103 -1.83 -8.85 3.00
C LEU A 103 -0.96 -7.80 3.69
N PRO A 104 0.36 -8.02 3.84
CA PRO A 104 1.26 -7.02 4.39
C PRO A 104 1.21 -5.72 3.59
N ILE A 105 1.09 -4.59 4.29
CA ILE A 105 1.11 -3.25 3.71
C ILE A 105 2.43 -2.59 4.10
N VAL A 106 3.13 -2.01 3.13
CA VAL A 106 4.23 -1.10 3.40
C VAL A 106 3.78 0.31 3.08
N THR A 107 3.91 1.21 4.04
CA THR A 107 3.55 2.63 3.87
C THR A 107 4.69 3.54 4.31
N LYS A 108 4.87 4.65 3.59
CA LYS A 108 5.71 5.76 4.05
C LYS A 108 4.83 6.84 4.64
N GLU A 109 5.01 7.10 5.95
CA GLU A 109 4.17 8.06 6.66
C GLU A 109 4.39 9.49 6.13
N GLY A 110 3.30 10.13 5.77
CA GLY A 110 3.31 11.51 5.29
C GLY A 110 3.15 12.54 6.39
N GLN A 111 3.42 13.80 6.05
CA GLN A 111 3.23 14.92 6.97
C GLN A 111 1.75 15.24 7.23
N PHE A 112 0.90 15.09 6.21
CA PHE A 112 -0.52 15.42 6.27
C PHE A 112 -1.39 14.18 6.50
N MET A 113 -2.59 14.35 7.05
CA MET A 113 -3.55 13.27 7.33
C MET A 113 -3.76 12.34 6.13
N ARG A 114 -3.89 12.89 4.90
CA ARG A 114 -4.05 12.09 3.68
C ARG A 114 -2.90 11.11 3.41
N GLY A 115 -1.71 11.37 3.95
CA GLY A 115 -0.54 10.49 3.84
C GLY A 115 -0.33 9.59 5.07
N ARG A 116 -1.32 9.52 5.98
CA ARG A 116 -1.21 8.81 7.26
C ARG A 116 -2.30 7.76 7.48
N LEU A 117 -3.11 7.46 6.46
CA LEU A 117 -4.27 6.59 6.64
C LEU A 117 -3.85 5.14 6.88
N ALA A 118 -3.02 4.56 6.00
CA ALA A 118 -2.51 3.21 6.19
C ALA A 118 -1.59 3.11 7.42
N SER A 119 -0.76 4.13 7.70
CA SER A 119 0.08 4.12 8.89
C SER A 119 -0.74 4.13 10.18
N GLY A 120 -1.87 4.85 10.20
CA GLY A 120 -2.82 4.83 11.32
C GLY A 120 -3.41 3.44 11.55
N ILE A 121 -3.83 2.75 10.47
CA ILE A 121 -4.33 1.38 10.52
C ILE A 121 -3.26 0.44 11.10
N LEU A 122 -2.04 0.47 10.56
CA LEU A 122 -0.94 -0.39 10.98
C LEU A 122 -0.55 -0.17 12.44
N LYS A 123 -0.46 1.08 12.88
CA LYS A 123 -0.21 1.41 14.29
C LYS A 123 -1.31 0.92 15.21
N ARG A 124 -2.58 0.99 14.78
CA ARG A 124 -3.73 0.52 15.56
C ARG A 124 -3.72 -0.98 15.77
N ILE A 125 -3.23 -1.75 14.81
CA ILE A 125 -3.07 -3.21 14.90
C ILE A 125 -1.68 -3.64 15.42
N ALA A 126 -0.94 -2.72 16.04
CA ALA A 126 0.38 -2.96 16.64
C ALA A 126 1.44 -3.50 15.66
N LEU A 127 1.43 -3.04 14.41
CA LEU A 127 2.43 -3.34 13.37
C LEU A 127 3.15 -2.07 12.88
N PRO A 128 3.73 -1.25 13.78
CA PRO A 128 4.41 -0.01 13.40
C PRO A 128 5.67 -0.25 12.56
N GLU A 129 6.25 -1.45 12.58
CA GLU A 129 7.41 -1.84 11.76
C GLU A 129 7.11 -1.84 10.25
N LEU A 130 5.84 -1.86 9.85
CA LEU A 130 5.42 -1.72 8.46
C LEU A 130 5.28 -0.26 8.00
N VAL A 131 5.50 0.69 8.92
CA VAL A 131 5.47 2.13 8.67
C VAL A 131 6.90 2.66 8.56
N THR A 132 7.24 3.23 7.40
CA THR A 132 8.56 3.75 7.11
C THR A 132 8.55 5.29 7.04
N GLN A 133 9.72 5.90 7.21
CA GLN A 133 9.90 7.35 7.13
C GLN A 133 10.64 7.76 5.86
N THR A 134 11.49 6.89 5.33
CA THR A 134 12.33 7.15 4.16
C THR A 134 12.03 6.18 3.01
N ASP A 135 12.44 6.54 1.80
CA ASP A 135 12.34 5.66 0.63
C ASP A 135 13.22 4.43 0.78
N ASP A 136 14.40 4.57 1.39
CA ASP A 136 15.34 3.46 1.58
C ASP A 136 14.80 2.42 2.57
N GLU A 137 14.15 2.87 3.65
CA GLU A 137 13.43 1.99 4.58
C GLU A 137 12.29 1.27 3.87
N TYR A 138 11.49 2.01 3.08
CA TYR A 138 10.38 1.45 2.30
C TYR A 138 10.87 0.34 1.37
N ILE A 139 11.91 0.63 0.59
CA ILE A 139 12.51 -0.33 -0.36
C ILE A 139 13.06 -1.55 0.37
N SER A 140 13.74 -1.35 1.49
CA SER A 140 14.33 -2.43 2.27
C SER A 140 13.28 -3.34 2.87
N LEU A 141 12.21 -2.77 3.40
CA LEU A 141 11.10 -3.52 3.99
C LEU A 141 10.31 -4.31 2.93
N VAL A 142 10.00 -3.69 1.79
CA VAL A 142 9.34 -4.38 0.68
C VAL A 142 10.19 -5.54 0.18
N ALA A 143 11.49 -5.33 -0.02
CA ALA A 143 12.40 -6.38 -0.46
C ALA A 143 12.43 -7.55 0.54
N ARG A 144 12.46 -7.24 1.84
CA ARG A 144 12.45 -8.23 2.91
C ARG A 144 11.17 -9.08 2.88
N LEU A 145 9.99 -8.43 2.78
CA LEU A 145 8.69 -9.11 2.71
C LEU A 145 8.56 -10.04 1.49
N VAL A 146 9.19 -9.67 0.36
CA VAL A 146 9.15 -10.47 -0.87
C VAL A 146 10.17 -11.62 -0.85
N GLN A 147 11.36 -11.40 -0.27
CA GLN A 147 12.48 -12.34 -0.32
C GLN A 147 12.53 -13.29 0.87
N GLU A 148 12.04 -12.87 2.05
CA GLU A 148 12.06 -13.66 3.28
C GLU A 148 10.66 -14.22 3.58
N LYS A 149 10.36 -15.41 3.02
CA LYS A 149 9.03 -16.03 3.18
C LYS A 149 8.60 -16.14 4.66
N ASN A 150 9.49 -16.56 5.54
CA ASN A 150 9.17 -16.72 6.96
C ASN A 150 8.78 -15.38 7.61
N TYR A 151 9.44 -14.29 7.25
CA TYR A 151 9.09 -12.95 7.74
C TYR A 151 7.71 -12.52 7.22
N CYS A 152 7.45 -12.72 5.93
CA CYS A 152 6.15 -12.42 5.34
C CYS A 152 5.03 -13.22 6.03
N ASP A 153 5.23 -14.51 6.24
CA ASP A 153 4.24 -15.38 6.90
C ASP A 153 4.00 -14.97 8.36
N GLN A 154 5.03 -14.55 9.09
CA GLN A 154 4.90 -13.97 10.44
C GLN A 154 4.06 -12.69 10.45
N ILE A 155 4.33 -11.75 9.54
CA ILE A 155 3.54 -10.52 9.42
C ILE A 155 2.07 -10.83 9.08
N ARG A 156 1.81 -11.77 8.16
CA ARG A 156 0.45 -12.21 7.83
C ARG A 156 -0.28 -12.74 9.05
N GLN A 157 0.38 -13.58 9.85
CA GLN A 157 -0.21 -14.12 11.07
C GLN A 157 -0.50 -13.01 12.09
N GLN A 158 0.41 -12.08 12.29
CA GLN A 158 0.20 -10.94 13.19
C GLN A 158 -0.99 -10.08 12.73
N ILE A 159 -1.17 -9.87 11.43
CA ILE A 159 -2.35 -9.17 10.89
C ILE A 159 -3.62 -9.94 11.25
N ILE A 160 -3.66 -11.26 11.03
CA ILE A 160 -4.82 -12.11 11.36
C ILE A 160 -5.18 -11.98 12.83
N ASP A 161 -4.19 -12.06 13.71
CA ASP A 161 -4.38 -12.07 15.16
C ASP A 161 -4.88 -10.71 15.70
N SER A 162 -4.49 -9.61 15.04
CA SER A 162 -4.74 -8.24 15.53
C SER A 162 -5.83 -7.47 14.80
N ARG A 163 -6.21 -7.84 13.56
CA ARG A 163 -7.11 -7.05 12.71
C ARG A 163 -8.49 -6.78 13.31
N ASN A 164 -8.99 -7.66 14.18
CA ASN A 164 -10.33 -7.50 14.75
C ASN A 164 -10.49 -6.21 15.57
N ILE A 165 -9.40 -5.63 16.09
CA ILE A 165 -9.43 -4.36 16.83
C ILE A 165 -9.85 -3.16 15.96
N LEU A 166 -9.79 -3.29 14.62
CA LEU A 166 -10.20 -2.25 13.69
C LEU A 166 -11.72 -2.17 13.51
N TYR A 167 -12.44 -3.22 13.89
CA TYR A 167 -13.87 -3.35 13.69
C TYR A 167 -14.60 -3.19 15.01
N SER A 168 -15.76 -2.53 14.96
CA SER A 168 -16.61 -2.30 16.14
C SER A 168 -15.89 -1.55 17.28
N ASP A 169 -14.85 -0.76 16.97
CA ASP A 169 -14.14 0.09 17.92
C ASP A 169 -15.00 1.33 18.25
N LEU A 170 -15.55 1.36 19.47
CA LEU A 170 -16.36 2.47 19.96
C LEU A 170 -15.54 3.64 20.52
N GLN A 171 -14.22 3.47 20.70
CA GLN A 171 -13.39 4.51 21.30
C GLN A 171 -13.42 5.84 20.54
N PRO A 172 -13.33 5.89 19.19
CA PRO A 172 -13.45 7.16 18.45
C PRO A 172 -14.79 7.85 18.66
N ILE A 173 -15.88 7.09 18.78
CA ILE A 173 -17.23 7.61 19.03
C ILE A 173 -17.28 8.23 20.42
N ARG A 174 -16.79 7.52 21.44
CA ARG A 174 -16.75 8.02 22.82
C ARG A 174 -15.90 9.28 22.95
N THR A 175 -14.74 9.31 22.33
CA THR A 175 -13.87 10.49 22.32
C THR A 175 -14.57 11.70 21.66
N LEU A 176 -15.32 11.47 20.56
CA LEU A 176 -16.10 12.53 19.93
C LEU A 176 -17.23 13.01 20.82
N GLU A 177 -17.98 12.10 21.48
CA GLU A 177 -19.04 12.44 22.44
C GLU A 177 -18.50 13.33 23.57
N GLU A 178 -17.39 12.93 24.18
CA GLU A 178 -16.71 13.69 25.24
C GLU A 178 -16.28 15.08 24.76
N PHE A 179 -15.69 15.15 23.57
CA PHE A 179 -15.30 16.43 22.97
C PHE A 179 -16.50 17.37 22.80
N LEU A 180 -17.60 16.87 22.22
CA LEU A 180 -18.80 17.68 22.00
C LEU A 180 -19.43 18.14 23.32
N ILE A 181 -19.52 17.28 24.33
CA ILE A 181 -20.04 17.63 25.65
C ILE A 181 -19.20 18.75 26.30
N ASN A 182 -17.88 18.66 26.15
CA ASN A 182 -16.97 19.67 26.73
C ASN A 182 -17.04 21.03 26.02
N GLN A 183 -17.49 21.09 24.76
CA GLN A 183 -17.71 22.36 24.05
C GLN A 183 -19.04 23.02 24.37
N LEU A 184 -19.97 22.29 24.97
CA LEU A 184 -21.31 22.81 25.36
C LEU A 184 -21.36 23.33 26.81
N ARG A 185 -20.28 23.17 27.55
CA ARG A 185 -20.08 23.71 28.90
C ARG A 185 -19.30 25.04 28.88
#